data_76c1c7da6d08f859b325f9809aa568ba
#
_entry.id   76c1c7da6d08f859b325f9809aa568ba
#
_cell.length_a   1.000
_cell.length_b   1.000
_cell.length_c   1.000
_cell.angle_alpha   90.00
_cell.angle_beta   90.00
_cell.angle_gamma   90.00
#
_symmetry.space_group_name_H-M   'P 1'
#
loop_
_entity.id
_entity.type
_entity.pdbx_description
1 polymer ?
#
loop_
_entity_poly.entity_id
_entity_poly.type
_entity_poly.pdbx_seq_one_letter_code
_entity_poly.pdbx_strand_id
1 'polypeptide(L)'
;DVLAELETTDLRTRLDAVQADQAERRARLSMAERTRDTNQALLRQNFISQNAFDLSLSTYQANDAAVRYSDAQVKLAKKALEDASVRSPISGTVSKRMVSGGERVLPDAPIAAVVELARMELEASVPASDIASVALGQSVRFTVDGFGDRPFEGKVDRINPVADAASRAIKLFVAVPNATGL
;
A
#
# COMPACT_ATOMS: atom_id res chain seq x y z
N ASP A 1 -11.96 -2.93 4.12
CA ASP A 1 -12.73 -4.06 3.59
C ASP A 1 -12.15 -4.55 2.27
N VAL A 2 -12.42 -5.81 1.89
CA VAL A 2 -12.02 -6.40 0.61
C VAL A 2 -13.00 -5.92 -0.46
N LEU A 3 -12.47 -5.42 -1.58
CA LEU A 3 -13.25 -4.95 -2.73
C LEU A 3 -13.35 -6.01 -3.83
N ALA A 4 -12.27 -6.78 -4.02
CA ALA A 4 -12.20 -7.86 -4.99
C ALA A 4 -11.15 -8.90 -4.58
N GLU A 5 -11.36 -10.14 -5.01
CA GLU A 5 -10.39 -11.21 -4.91
C GLU A 5 -10.04 -11.70 -6.31
N LEU A 6 -8.76 -11.72 -6.63
CA LEU A 6 -8.26 -12.25 -7.89
C LEU A 6 -8.03 -13.75 -7.77
N GLU A 7 -7.96 -14.43 -8.92
CA GLU A 7 -7.59 -15.85 -8.98
C GLU A 7 -6.17 -16.06 -8.40
N THR A 8 -6.03 -16.99 -7.47
CA THR A 8 -4.80 -17.15 -6.68
C THR A 8 -4.11 -18.50 -6.85
N THR A 9 -4.64 -19.41 -7.66
CA THR A 9 -4.09 -20.77 -7.80
C THR A 9 -2.63 -20.77 -8.23
N ASP A 10 -2.28 -20.00 -9.26
CA ASP A 10 -0.89 -19.88 -9.74
C ASP A 10 0.01 -19.22 -8.69
N LEU A 11 -0.48 -18.20 -7.99
CA LEU A 11 0.28 -17.51 -6.95
C LEU A 11 0.56 -18.39 -5.76
N ARG A 12 -0.39 -19.23 -5.35
CA ARG A 12 -0.21 -20.23 -4.28
C ARG A 12 0.81 -21.28 -4.68
N THR A 13 0.66 -21.86 -5.89
CA THR A 13 1.61 -22.83 -6.41
C THR A 13 3.03 -22.28 -6.46
N ARG A 14 3.18 -21.01 -6.89
CA ARG A 14 4.47 -20.31 -6.90
C ARG A 14 5.02 -20.10 -5.49
N LEU A 15 4.18 -19.72 -4.54
CA LEU A 15 4.58 -19.56 -3.14
C LEU A 15 5.08 -20.89 -2.57
N ASP A 16 4.36 -21.97 -2.80
CA ASP A 16 4.74 -23.31 -2.33
C ASP A 16 6.10 -23.76 -2.91
N ALA A 17 6.33 -23.50 -4.21
CA ALA A 17 7.59 -23.81 -4.86
C ALA A 17 8.79 -23.05 -4.25
N VAL A 18 8.64 -21.73 -4.02
CA VAL A 18 9.75 -20.96 -3.43
C VAL A 18 9.94 -21.25 -1.94
N GLN A 19 8.91 -21.71 -1.23
CA GLN A 19 9.04 -22.19 0.15
C GLN A 19 9.77 -23.52 0.22
N ALA A 20 9.55 -24.42 -0.73
CA ALA A 20 10.29 -25.67 -0.85
C ALA A 20 11.78 -25.41 -1.13
N ASP A 21 12.11 -24.50 -2.07
CA ASP A 21 13.50 -24.08 -2.31
C ASP A 21 14.15 -23.46 -1.05
N GLN A 22 13.41 -22.64 -0.32
CA GLN A 22 13.89 -22.06 0.93
C GLN A 22 14.20 -23.14 1.97
N ALA A 23 13.34 -24.15 2.11
CA ALA A 23 13.54 -25.24 3.05
C ALA A 23 14.79 -26.05 2.70
N GLU A 24 15.04 -26.32 1.42
CA GLU A 24 16.26 -26.97 0.94
C GLU A 24 17.51 -26.18 1.28
N ARG A 25 17.52 -24.85 1.00
CA ARG A 25 18.66 -23.96 1.30
C ARG A 25 18.94 -23.89 2.78
N ARG A 26 17.91 -23.85 3.62
CA ARG A 26 18.06 -23.88 5.08
C ARG A 26 18.68 -25.20 5.57
N ALA A 27 18.32 -26.33 4.97
CA ALA A 27 18.94 -27.61 5.28
C ALA A 27 20.42 -27.60 4.92
N ARG A 28 20.79 -27.09 3.73
CA ARG A 28 22.19 -26.91 3.32
C ARG A 28 22.98 -26.00 4.25
N LEU A 29 22.38 -24.86 4.66
CA LEU A 29 22.99 -23.96 5.63
C LEU A 29 23.27 -24.69 6.95
N SER A 30 22.29 -25.42 7.48
CA SER A 30 22.46 -26.17 8.72
C SER A 30 23.60 -27.21 8.65
N MET A 31 23.77 -27.88 7.49
CA MET A 31 24.91 -28.76 7.28
C MET A 31 26.24 -28.01 7.24
N ALA A 32 26.30 -26.91 6.52
CA ALA A 32 27.50 -26.07 6.43
C ALA A 32 27.89 -25.47 7.79
N GLU A 33 26.90 -25.10 8.61
CA GLU A 33 27.09 -24.58 9.97
C GLU A 33 27.74 -25.67 10.86
N ARG A 34 27.19 -26.87 10.87
CA ARG A 34 27.77 -27.99 11.64
C ARG A 34 29.19 -28.32 11.20
N THR A 35 29.45 -28.28 9.88
CA THR A 35 30.81 -28.55 9.34
C THR A 35 31.78 -27.45 9.78
N ARG A 36 31.38 -26.16 9.71
CA ARG A 36 32.19 -25.04 10.20
C ARG A 36 32.51 -25.19 11.69
N ASP A 37 31.49 -25.51 12.52
CA ASP A 37 31.65 -25.62 13.97
C ASP A 37 32.58 -26.80 14.35
N THR A 38 32.42 -27.94 13.66
CA THR A 38 33.31 -29.08 13.82
C THR A 38 34.74 -28.72 13.44
N ASN A 39 34.92 -28.08 12.26
CA ASN A 39 36.24 -27.67 11.80
C ASN A 39 36.88 -26.63 12.73
N GLN A 40 36.06 -25.70 13.31
CA GLN A 40 36.55 -24.76 14.29
C GLN A 40 37.10 -25.47 15.56
N ALA A 41 36.40 -26.49 16.02
CA ALA A 41 36.86 -27.29 17.17
C ALA A 41 38.15 -28.08 16.84
N LEU A 42 38.25 -28.68 15.66
CA LEU A 42 39.43 -29.40 15.20
C LEU A 42 40.63 -28.47 14.98
N LEU A 43 40.41 -27.27 14.46
CA LEU A 43 41.46 -26.26 14.31
C LEU A 43 42.06 -25.85 15.67
N ARG A 44 41.21 -25.63 16.69
CA ARG A 44 41.66 -25.32 18.05
C ARG A 44 42.56 -26.42 18.66
N GLN A 45 42.37 -27.67 18.21
CA GLN A 45 43.17 -28.83 18.62
C GLN A 45 44.35 -29.09 17.67
N ASN A 46 44.56 -28.23 16.65
CA ASN A 46 45.58 -28.37 15.61
C ASN A 46 45.43 -29.67 14.75
N PHE A 47 44.23 -30.22 14.63
CA PHE A 47 43.97 -31.40 13.81
C PHE A 47 43.73 -31.08 12.34
N ILE A 48 43.41 -29.81 12.01
CA ILE A 48 43.25 -29.34 10.63
C ILE A 48 44.03 -28.06 10.40
N SER A 49 44.28 -27.74 9.13
CA SER A 49 44.92 -26.49 8.73
C SER A 49 43.97 -25.30 8.78
N GLN A 50 44.50 -24.10 8.90
CA GLN A 50 43.74 -22.83 8.77
C GLN A 50 42.96 -22.81 7.45
N ASN A 51 43.58 -23.17 6.33
CA ASN A 51 42.93 -23.20 5.02
C ASN A 51 41.68 -24.13 4.99
N ALA A 52 41.71 -25.26 5.68
CA ALA A 52 40.58 -26.17 5.75
C ALA A 52 39.39 -25.54 6.52
N PHE A 53 39.69 -24.83 7.59
CA PHE A 53 38.67 -24.06 8.32
C PHE A 53 38.11 -22.91 7.46
N ASP A 54 38.97 -22.10 6.82
CA ASP A 54 38.58 -20.97 5.99
C ASP A 54 37.67 -21.39 4.84
N LEU A 55 37.90 -22.58 4.25
CA LEU A 55 37.02 -23.16 3.22
C LEU A 55 35.62 -23.46 3.80
N SER A 56 35.57 -24.07 5.00
CA SER A 56 34.27 -24.35 5.64
C SER A 56 33.52 -23.08 6.04
N LEU A 57 34.25 -22.06 6.51
CA LEU A 57 33.67 -20.75 6.80
C LEU A 57 33.10 -20.08 5.55
N SER A 58 33.86 -20.12 4.44
CA SER A 58 33.40 -19.56 3.17
C SER A 58 32.14 -20.27 2.65
N THR A 59 32.12 -21.61 2.81
CA THR A 59 30.98 -22.45 2.44
C THR A 59 29.75 -22.11 3.28
N TYR A 60 29.90 -21.90 4.59
CA TYR A 60 28.83 -21.44 5.47
C TYR A 60 28.31 -20.08 5.04
N GLN A 61 29.20 -19.12 4.81
CA GLN A 61 28.82 -17.76 4.38
C GLN A 61 28.06 -17.75 3.05
N ALA A 62 28.47 -18.57 2.09
CA ALA A 62 27.78 -18.71 0.81
C ALA A 62 26.37 -19.29 0.98
N ASN A 63 26.20 -20.31 1.83
CA ASN A 63 24.88 -20.87 2.10
C ASN A 63 23.98 -19.90 2.89
N ASP A 64 24.55 -19.13 3.82
CA ASP A 64 23.81 -18.10 4.54
C ASP A 64 23.29 -17.00 3.58
N ALA A 65 24.13 -16.55 2.64
CA ALA A 65 23.71 -15.62 1.60
C ALA A 65 22.61 -16.21 0.70
N ALA A 66 22.70 -17.51 0.37
CA ALA A 66 21.68 -18.20 -0.42
C ALA A 66 20.33 -18.31 0.31
N VAL A 67 20.34 -18.51 1.63
CA VAL A 67 19.11 -18.49 2.45
C VAL A 67 18.51 -17.09 2.47
N ARG A 68 19.30 -16.05 2.69
CA ARG A 68 18.80 -14.65 2.65
C ARG A 68 18.15 -14.31 1.31
N TYR A 69 18.73 -14.78 0.21
CA TYR A 69 18.14 -14.60 -1.11
C TYR A 69 16.78 -15.32 -1.21
N SER A 70 16.69 -16.59 -0.77
CA SER A 70 15.43 -17.34 -0.81
C SER A 70 14.35 -16.73 0.12
N ASP A 71 14.75 -16.21 1.29
CA ASP A 71 13.83 -15.46 2.17
C ASP A 71 13.22 -14.25 1.46
N ALA A 72 13.99 -13.53 0.64
CA ALA A 72 13.48 -12.44 -0.17
C ALA A 72 12.50 -12.91 -1.25
N GLN A 73 12.77 -14.04 -1.90
CA GLN A 73 11.87 -14.63 -2.90
C GLN A 73 10.53 -15.05 -2.27
N VAL A 74 10.56 -15.66 -1.09
CA VAL A 74 9.34 -16.01 -0.34
C VAL A 74 8.54 -14.75 0.02
N LYS A 75 9.20 -13.66 0.46
CA LYS A 75 8.53 -12.40 0.75
C LYS A 75 7.84 -11.82 -0.50
N LEU A 76 8.50 -11.87 -1.65
CA LEU A 76 7.90 -11.40 -2.92
C LEU A 76 6.69 -12.24 -3.32
N ALA A 77 6.77 -13.58 -3.22
CA ALA A 77 5.64 -14.45 -3.54
C ALA A 77 4.46 -14.27 -2.57
N LYS A 78 4.73 -14.09 -1.28
CA LYS A 78 3.69 -13.76 -0.29
C LYS A 78 3.03 -12.42 -0.60
N LYS A 79 3.82 -11.40 -0.91
CA LYS A 79 3.29 -10.09 -1.26
C LYS A 79 2.38 -10.16 -2.49
N ALA A 80 2.77 -10.90 -3.53
CA ALA A 80 1.94 -11.10 -4.72
C ALA A 80 0.60 -11.78 -4.38
N LEU A 81 0.60 -12.74 -3.44
CA LEU A 81 -0.63 -13.39 -2.98
C LEU A 81 -1.50 -12.44 -2.14
N GLU A 82 -0.91 -11.60 -1.29
CA GLU A 82 -1.62 -10.59 -0.53
C GLU A 82 -2.27 -9.55 -1.45
N ASP A 83 -1.56 -9.13 -2.51
CA ASP A 83 -2.05 -8.15 -3.48
C ASP A 83 -3.19 -8.68 -4.36
N ALA A 84 -3.36 -10.01 -4.43
CA ALA A 84 -4.52 -10.61 -5.07
C ALA A 84 -5.84 -10.33 -4.31
N SER A 85 -5.78 -9.95 -3.04
CA SER A 85 -6.92 -9.45 -2.27
C SER A 85 -6.92 -7.92 -2.28
N VAL A 86 -7.63 -7.34 -3.22
CA VAL A 86 -7.73 -5.88 -3.38
C VAL A 86 -8.57 -5.29 -2.26
N ARG A 87 -7.97 -4.42 -1.45
CA ARG A 87 -8.62 -3.79 -0.30
C ARG A 87 -8.77 -2.30 -0.50
N SER A 88 -9.84 -1.75 0.08
CA SER A 88 -10.03 -0.30 0.11
C SER A 88 -8.95 0.35 0.99
N PRO A 89 -8.24 1.39 0.49
CA PRO A 89 -7.30 2.17 1.29
C PRO A 89 -7.97 3.13 2.26
N ILE A 90 -9.26 3.42 2.06
CA ILE A 90 -10.05 4.35 2.86
C ILE A 90 -11.33 3.68 3.35
N SER A 91 -11.88 4.19 4.43
CA SER A 91 -13.24 3.87 4.87
C SER A 91 -14.23 4.68 4.03
N GLY A 92 -15.30 4.04 3.55
CA GLY A 92 -16.28 4.74 2.71
C GLY A 92 -17.26 3.80 2.05
N THR A 93 -18.01 4.34 1.10
CA THR A 93 -19.00 3.60 0.31
C THR A 93 -18.52 3.42 -1.13
N VAL A 94 -18.74 2.24 -1.71
CA VAL A 94 -18.44 2.00 -3.12
C VAL A 94 -19.44 2.81 -3.96
N SER A 95 -18.94 3.83 -4.65
CA SER A 95 -19.76 4.69 -5.52
C SER A 95 -19.94 4.08 -6.91
N LYS A 96 -18.95 3.33 -7.38
CA LYS A 96 -19.02 2.69 -8.71
C LYS A 96 -18.15 1.43 -8.72
N ARG A 97 -18.71 0.36 -9.26
CA ARG A 97 -18.00 -0.85 -9.65
C ARG A 97 -17.61 -0.74 -11.12
N MET A 98 -16.36 -1.00 -11.47
CA MET A 98 -15.82 -0.83 -12.81
C MET A 98 -15.53 -2.17 -13.50
N VAL A 99 -15.48 -3.27 -12.73
CA VAL A 99 -15.23 -4.63 -13.25
C VAL A 99 -16.29 -5.58 -12.74
N SER A 100 -16.58 -6.63 -13.51
CA SER A 100 -17.53 -7.69 -13.15
C SER A 100 -16.81 -8.93 -12.64
N GLY A 101 -17.50 -9.77 -11.86
CA GLY A 101 -16.96 -11.06 -11.45
C GLY A 101 -16.69 -11.96 -12.66
N GLY A 102 -15.55 -12.64 -12.67
CA GLY A 102 -15.09 -13.47 -13.79
C GLY A 102 -14.43 -12.71 -14.94
N GLU A 103 -14.32 -11.39 -14.84
CA GLU A 103 -13.63 -10.57 -15.84
C GLU A 103 -12.12 -10.60 -15.64
N ARG A 104 -11.37 -10.60 -16.76
CA ARG A 104 -9.91 -10.50 -16.70
C ARG A 104 -9.49 -9.05 -16.52
N VAL A 105 -8.75 -8.78 -15.46
CA VAL A 105 -8.22 -7.44 -15.13
C VAL A 105 -6.75 -7.35 -15.49
N LEU A 106 -6.36 -6.22 -16.04
CA LEU A 106 -4.95 -5.88 -16.27
C LEU A 106 -4.36 -5.23 -15.01
N PRO A 107 -3.03 -5.28 -14.84
CA PRO A 107 -2.38 -4.48 -13.80
C PRO A 107 -2.79 -3.00 -13.91
N ASP A 108 -2.98 -2.35 -12.75
CA ASP A 108 -3.39 -0.96 -12.62
C ASP A 108 -4.79 -0.62 -13.17
N ALA A 109 -5.60 -1.60 -13.57
CA ALA A 109 -6.96 -1.35 -13.98
C ALA A 109 -7.82 -0.94 -12.77
N PRO A 110 -8.68 0.09 -12.91
CA PRO A 110 -9.55 0.52 -11.83
C PRO A 110 -10.66 -0.53 -11.60
N ILE A 111 -10.79 -1.02 -10.36
CA ILE A 111 -11.77 -2.05 -9.98
C ILE A 111 -13.04 -1.43 -9.43
N ALA A 112 -12.90 -0.45 -8.54
CA ALA A 112 -14.02 0.24 -7.92
C ALA A 112 -13.60 1.67 -7.52
N ALA A 113 -14.57 2.57 -7.47
CA ALA A 113 -14.42 3.89 -6.86
C ALA A 113 -15.04 3.85 -5.45
N VAL A 114 -14.27 4.26 -4.45
CA VAL A 114 -14.71 4.39 -3.07
C VAL A 114 -14.70 5.85 -2.69
N VAL A 115 -15.77 6.33 -2.07
CA VAL A 115 -15.90 7.71 -1.61
C VAL A 115 -16.12 7.74 -0.09
N GLU A 116 -15.44 8.65 0.57
CA GLU A 116 -15.68 8.94 1.99
C GLU A 116 -16.74 10.02 2.09
N LEU A 117 -17.93 9.66 2.54
CA LEU A 117 -19.04 10.60 2.68
C LEU A 117 -19.05 11.34 4.02
N ALA A 118 -18.26 10.90 4.99
CA ALA A 118 -18.19 11.53 6.31
C ALA A 118 -17.62 12.96 6.26
N ARG A 119 -16.74 13.21 5.30
CA ARG A 119 -16.17 14.52 5.01
C ARG A 119 -16.47 14.88 3.56
N MET A 120 -17.21 15.93 3.39
CA MET A 120 -17.48 16.49 2.08
C MET A 120 -16.74 17.80 1.92
N GLU A 121 -16.36 18.11 0.70
CA GLU A 121 -15.72 19.36 0.34
C GLU A 121 -16.61 20.07 -0.67
N LEU A 122 -17.02 21.29 -0.35
CA LEU A 122 -17.71 22.16 -1.28
C LEU A 122 -16.68 23.03 -1.99
N GLU A 123 -16.60 22.92 -3.31
CA GLU A 123 -15.83 23.84 -4.15
C GLU A 123 -16.71 25.05 -4.48
N ALA A 124 -16.31 26.23 -4.04
CA ALA A 124 -16.98 27.49 -4.35
C ALA A 124 -16.04 28.40 -5.13
N SER A 125 -16.61 29.14 -6.08
CA SER A 125 -15.87 30.12 -6.88
C SER A 125 -16.23 31.54 -6.41
N VAL A 126 -15.22 32.30 -6.01
CA VAL A 126 -15.37 33.67 -5.52
C VAL A 126 -14.64 34.62 -6.45
N PRO A 127 -15.26 35.74 -6.89
CA PRO A 127 -14.57 36.77 -7.66
C PRO A 127 -13.29 37.23 -6.96
N ALA A 128 -12.23 37.47 -7.74
CA ALA A 128 -10.95 37.91 -7.18
C ALA A 128 -11.04 39.24 -6.41
N SER A 129 -12.05 40.10 -6.74
CA SER A 129 -12.33 41.33 -6.00
C SER A 129 -12.74 41.11 -4.55
N ASP A 130 -13.40 39.98 -4.28
CA ASP A 130 -14.05 39.72 -2.99
C ASP A 130 -13.23 38.80 -2.08
N ILE A 131 -12.19 38.15 -2.66
CA ILE A 131 -11.37 37.16 -1.94
C ILE A 131 -10.66 37.75 -0.71
N ALA A 132 -10.35 39.05 -0.73
CA ALA A 132 -9.69 39.71 0.39
C ALA A 132 -10.55 39.71 1.68
N SER A 133 -11.86 39.53 1.55
CA SER A 133 -12.79 39.42 2.68
C SER A 133 -12.94 37.98 3.22
N VAL A 134 -12.36 36.99 2.56
CA VAL A 134 -12.47 35.60 2.94
C VAL A 134 -11.22 35.16 3.72
N ALA A 135 -11.44 34.57 4.90
CA ALA A 135 -10.37 34.05 5.75
C ALA A 135 -10.49 32.54 5.93
N LEU A 136 -9.35 31.88 6.11
CA LEU A 136 -9.30 30.47 6.50
C LEU A 136 -10.02 30.27 7.84
N GLY A 137 -10.82 29.21 7.95
CA GLY A 137 -11.64 28.92 9.14
C GLY A 137 -12.94 29.69 9.23
N GLN A 138 -13.21 30.62 8.30
CA GLN A 138 -14.48 31.37 8.25
C GLN A 138 -15.65 30.42 8.01
N SER A 139 -16.74 30.58 8.76
CA SER A 139 -17.97 29.81 8.56
C SER A 139 -18.69 30.27 7.30
N VAL A 140 -19.11 29.30 6.51
CA VAL A 140 -19.88 29.47 5.28
C VAL A 140 -21.21 28.76 5.45
N ARG A 141 -22.30 29.45 5.09
CA ARG A 141 -23.64 28.88 5.04
C ARG A 141 -24.10 28.83 3.60
N PHE A 142 -24.66 27.69 3.20
CA PHE A 142 -25.13 27.47 1.84
C PHE A 142 -26.36 26.55 1.84
N THR A 143 -27.09 26.54 0.74
CA THR A 143 -28.20 25.64 0.46
C THR A 143 -27.86 24.74 -0.71
N VAL A 144 -28.45 23.58 -0.76
CA VAL A 144 -28.24 22.59 -1.84
C VAL A 144 -29.56 22.31 -2.51
N ASP A 145 -29.61 22.40 -3.82
CA ASP A 145 -30.78 22.07 -4.61
C ASP A 145 -31.21 20.63 -4.34
N GLY A 146 -32.51 20.42 -4.12
CA GLY A 146 -33.07 19.11 -3.77
C GLY A 146 -33.26 18.89 -2.27
N PHE A 147 -32.66 19.72 -1.40
CA PHE A 147 -32.83 19.64 0.06
C PHE A 147 -33.71 20.79 0.63
N GLY A 148 -34.41 21.51 -0.26
CA GLY A 148 -35.26 22.68 0.12
C GLY A 148 -34.40 23.79 0.72
N ASP A 149 -35.01 24.59 1.63
CA ASP A 149 -34.35 25.73 2.30
C ASP A 149 -33.48 25.33 3.49
N ARG A 150 -33.10 24.03 3.62
CA ARG A 150 -32.25 23.58 4.71
C ARG A 150 -30.84 24.16 4.56
N PRO A 151 -30.37 24.96 5.54
CA PRO A 151 -29.02 25.49 5.49
C PRO A 151 -28.01 24.43 5.90
N PHE A 152 -26.94 24.36 5.15
CA PHE A 152 -25.73 23.61 5.48
C PHE A 152 -24.65 24.57 5.94
N GLU A 153 -23.82 24.13 6.85
CA GLU A 153 -22.71 24.93 7.37
C GLU A 153 -21.39 24.19 7.13
N GLY A 154 -20.39 24.94 6.72
CA GLY A 154 -19.03 24.49 6.54
C GLY A 154 -18.03 25.55 6.97
N LYS A 155 -16.75 25.21 6.92
CA LYS A 155 -15.65 26.15 7.20
C LYS A 155 -14.70 26.19 6.04
N VAL A 156 -14.22 27.38 5.68
CA VAL A 156 -13.18 27.56 4.66
C VAL A 156 -11.92 26.84 5.13
N ASP A 157 -11.54 25.77 4.43
CA ASP A 157 -10.37 24.95 4.71
C ASP A 157 -9.16 25.40 3.90
N ARG A 158 -9.38 25.72 2.63
CA ARG A 158 -8.31 26.06 1.69
C ARG A 158 -8.80 27.08 0.64
N ILE A 159 -7.92 28.01 0.30
CA ILE A 159 -8.12 28.99 -0.77
C ILE A 159 -7.06 28.70 -1.83
N ASN A 160 -7.47 28.51 -3.09
CA ASN A 160 -6.52 28.33 -4.18
C ASN A 160 -5.80 29.67 -4.45
N PRO A 161 -4.47 29.72 -4.41
CA PRO A 161 -3.73 30.97 -4.64
C PRO A 161 -3.77 31.47 -6.10
N VAL A 162 -4.26 30.63 -7.02
CA VAL A 162 -4.30 30.94 -8.45
C VAL A 162 -5.75 31.17 -8.88
N ALA A 163 -6.01 32.35 -9.47
CA ALA A 163 -7.29 32.64 -10.09
C ALA A 163 -7.41 31.88 -11.43
N ASP A 164 -8.60 31.38 -11.71
CA ASP A 164 -8.92 30.82 -13.01
C ASP A 164 -8.90 31.94 -14.08
N ALA A 165 -8.12 31.72 -15.14
CA ALA A 165 -7.88 32.74 -16.17
C ALA A 165 -9.14 33.11 -16.97
N ALA A 166 -10.10 32.19 -17.11
CA ALA A 166 -11.32 32.40 -17.88
C ALA A 166 -12.40 33.12 -17.06
N SER A 167 -12.61 32.68 -15.82
CA SER A 167 -13.67 33.21 -14.95
C SER A 167 -13.20 34.35 -14.06
N ARG A 168 -11.88 34.58 -13.90
CA ARG A 168 -11.25 35.49 -12.93
C ARG A 168 -11.70 35.23 -11.50
N ALA A 169 -12.15 34.02 -11.21
CA ALA A 169 -12.57 33.57 -9.89
C ALA A 169 -11.46 32.78 -9.21
N ILE A 170 -11.45 32.86 -7.90
CA ILE A 170 -10.58 32.08 -7.04
C ILE A 170 -11.42 30.93 -6.45
N LYS A 171 -10.95 29.71 -6.59
CA LYS A 171 -11.59 28.55 -5.98
C LYS A 171 -11.26 28.50 -4.50
N LEU A 172 -12.27 28.34 -3.69
CA LEU A 172 -12.13 28.03 -2.27
C LEU A 172 -12.79 26.69 -1.97
N PHE A 173 -12.24 26.01 -1.01
CA PHE A 173 -12.70 24.71 -0.57
C PHE A 173 -13.21 24.81 0.86
N VAL A 174 -14.44 24.41 1.05
CA VAL A 174 -15.14 24.48 2.32
C VAL A 174 -15.32 23.07 2.85
N ALA A 175 -14.74 22.78 4.00
CA ALA A 175 -14.96 21.49 4.68
C ALA A 175 -16.37 21.46 5.27
N VAL A 176 -17.13 20.45 4.86
CA VAL A 176 -18.53 20.26 5.27
C VAL A 176 -18.63 18.92 6.01
N PRO A 177 -18.84 18.91 7.33
CA PRO A 177 -19.04 17.67 8.06
C PRO A 177 -20.39 17.06 7.69
N ASN A 178 -20.39 15.79 7.31
CA ASN A 178 -21.61 15.03 6.97
C ASN A 178 -21.88 13.98 8.06
N ALA A 179 -22.17 14.42 9.28
CA ALA A 179 -22.46 13.52 10.39
C ALA A 179 -23.75 12.69 10.21
N THR A 180 -24.65 13.13 9.34
CA THR A 180 -25.94 12.48 9.11
C THR A 180 -25.95 11.52 7.92
N GLY A 181 -24.83 11.42 7.16
CA GLY A 181 -24.72 10.51 6.03
C GLY A 181 -25.66 10.83 4.86
N LEU A 182 -25.93 12.09 4.63
CA LEU A 182 -26.80 12.58 3.56
C LEU A 182 -26.14 12.42 2.19
#